data_af9a2c9391977e90c19a1f7105814f56
#
_entry.id   af9a2c9391977e90c19a1f7105814f56
#
_cell.length_a   1.000
_cell.length_b   1.000
_cell.length_c   1.000
_cell.angle_alpha   90.00
_cell.angle_beta   90.00
_cell.angle_gamma   90.00
#
_symmetry.space_group_name_H-M   'P 1'
#
loop_
_entity.id
_entity.type
_entity.pdbx_description
1 polymer ?
#
loop_
_entity_poly.entity_id
_entity_poly.type
_entity_poly.pdbx_seq_one_letter_code
_entity_poly.pdbx_strand_id
1 'polypeptide(L)'
;MAFGVVSLFAGCGEKENEMTKVTLNEVAHSIFYAPQYVALENGYFTQEGLDLDLVTGYGADKTMAAVISGEAQIGFMGAEASVYAYLEGANDPVINFAQGTQRAGNFLVAREEMADFQWSDLKGKKVLGGRKGGMPEMVFEYILKENGLDPAKELSIDQSIDFGSTAAAFSGGKGEFTVEFEPAATTLEKNGDGFVVASLGVDSGYVPYTSYSAKTSYVEKHPEIIQAFTDGLQKGVDYVNSHTAEEIAKVIQPQFKENDLDTITRIVERYQSQDTWKENLVFEKESFELLQDILESAGELEKRADYEKLVTTIYAKEAMKK
;
A
#
# COMPACT_ATOMS: atom_id res chain seq x y z
N MET A 1 17.06 72.74 23.38
CA MET A 1 17.53 71.38 23.51
C MET A 1 16.33 70.43 23.47
N ALA A 2 16.10 69.81 22.35
CA ALA A 2 14.97 68.86 22.20
C ALA A 2 15.58 67.45 22.13
N PHE A 3 15.26 66.62 23.12
CA PHE A 3 15.63 65.21 23.14
C PHE A 3 14.59 64.38 22.35
N GLY A 4 15.00 63.85 21.21
CA GLY A 4 14.21 62.89 20.44
C GLY A 4 14.38 61.49 21.07
N VAL A 5 13.27 60.92 21.50
CA VAL A 5 13.18 59.51 21.89
C VAL A 5 13.02 58.66 20.64
N VAL A 6 14.04 57.89 20.30
CA VAL A 6 13.95 56.84 19.22
C VAL A 6 13.41 55.59 19.87
N SER A 7 12.14 55.25 19.58
CA SER A 7 11.53 53.96 19.93
C SER A 7 12.00 52.92 18.92
N LEU A 8 12.85 51.99 19.36
CA LEU A 8 13.16 50.76 18.62
C LEU A 8 11.96 49.80 18.73
N PHE A 9 11.19 49.67 17.66
CA PHE A 9 10.28 48.54 17.48
C PHE A 9 11.12 47.32 17.15
N ALA A 10 11.34 46.43 18.11
CA ALA A 10 11.75 45.08 17.84
C ALA A 10 10.60 44.30 17.23
N GLY A 11 10.59 44.21 15.91
CA GLY A 11 9.69 43.31 15.20
C GLY A 11 10.11 41.86 15.48
N CYS A 12 9.36 41.15 16.32
CA CYS A 12 9.34 39.72 16.33
C CYS A 12 8.76 39.26 14.99
N GLY A 13 9.60 39.04 14.01
CA GLY A 13 9.21 38.23 12.83
C GLY A 13 8.99 36.82 13.32
N GLU A 14 7.75 36.35 13.35
CA GLU A 14 7.46 34.92 13.33
C GLU A 14 8.17 34.37 12.09
N LYS A 15 9.18 33.52 12.30
CA LYS A 15 9.68 32.68 11.23
C LYS A 15 8.50 31.80 10.84
N GLU A 16 7.90 32.02 9.68
CA GLU A 16 7.12 30.99 9.03
C GLU A 16 8.02 29.73 9.00
N ASN A 17 7.61 28.70 9.74
CA ASN A 17 8.28 27.41 9.66
C ASN A 17 8.07 26.92 8.23
N GLU A 18 9.12 27.04 7.41
CA GLU A 18 9.11 26.54 6.04
C GLU A 18 8.94 25.03 6.11
N MET A 19 7.81 24.52 5.56
CA MET A 19 7.51 23.09 5.54
C MET A 19 8.55 22.36 4.68
N THR A 20 8.95 21.18 5.13
CA THR A 20 9.88 20.35 4.38
C THR A 20 9.13 19.61 3.26
N LYS A 21 9.53 19.84 2.02
CA LYS A 21 8.96 19.14 0.86
C LYS A 21 9.45 17.70 0.80
N VAL A 22 8.51 16.76 0.65
CA VAL A 22 8.77 15.32 0.53
C VAL A 22 7.91 14.75 -0.58
N THR A 23 8.51 14.12 -1.58
CA THR A 23 7.80 13.37 -2.60
C THR A 23 7.58 11.94 -2.10
N LEU A 24 6.31 11.55 -2.01
CA LEU A 24 5.86 10.19 -1.74
C LEU A 24 5.38 9.57 -3.06
N ASN A 25 6.06 8.50 -3.50
CA ASN A 25 5.62 7.74 -4.67
C ASN A 25 4.87 6.49 -4.22
N GLU A 26 3.57 6.41 -4.55
CA GLU A 26 2.73 5.25 -4.24
C GLU A 26 2.60 4.32 -5.45
N VAL A 27 2.55 3.02 -5.20
CA VAL A 27 2.48 1.97 -6.22
C VAL A 27 1.20 2.03 -7.07
N ALA A 28 0.09 2.43 -6.45
CA ALA A 28 -1.23 2.58 -7.05
C ALA A 28 -2.06 3.58 -6.25
N HIS A 29 -3.00 4.27 -6.89
CA HIS A 29 -3.97 5.12 -6.22
C HIS A 29 -5.20 4.28 -5.85
N SER A 30 -5.33 3.89 -4.57
CA SER A 30 -6.34 2.92 -4.13
C SER A 30 -6.85 3.20 -2.72
N ILE A 31 -8.16 3.06 -2.51
CA ILE A 31 -8.80 3.15 -1.18
C ILE A 31 -8.19 2.14 -0.18
N PHE A 32 -7.51 1.12 -0.67
CA PHE A 32 -6.69 0.21 0.13
C PHE A 32 -5.67 0.94 1.04
N TYR A 33 -5.28 2.15 0.67
CA TYR A 33 -4.33 3.00 1.39
C TYR A 33 -5.01 4.12 2.19
N ALA A 34 -6.25 3.91 2.63
CA ALA A 34 -7.04 4.93 3.34
C ALA A 34 -6.30 5.64 4.49
N PRO A 35 -5.48 4.99 5.35
CA PRO A 35 -4.72 5.69 6.38
C PRO A 35 -3.82 6.81 5.85
N GLN A 36 -3.18 6.60 4.70
CA GLN A 36 -2.34 7.60 4.02
C GLN A 36 -3.17 8.82 3.57
N TYR A 37 -4.32 8.57 2.94
CA TYR A 37 -5.18 9.64 2.45
C TYR A 37 -5.87 10.39 3.60
N VAL A 38 -6.24 9.71 4.67
CA VAL A 38 -6.71 10.36 5.90
C VAL A 38 -5.63 11.27 6.48
N ALA A 39 -4.37 10.81 6.51
CA ALA A 39 -3.27 11.64 7.01
C ALA A 39 -3.02 12.87 6.13
N LEU A 40 -3.19 12.75 4.81
CA LEU A 40 -3.12 13.86 3.86
C LEU A 40 -4.27 14.87 4.06
N GLU A 41 -5.51 14.39 3.98
CA GLU A 41 -6.70 15.25 3.98
C GLU A 41 -6.94 15.93 5.34
N ASN A 42 -6.61 15.27 6.46
CA ASN A 42 -6.66 15.86 7.79
C ASN A 42 -5.44 16.74 8.12
N GLY A 43 -4.48 16.84 7.20
CA GLY A 43 -3.29 17.68 7.37
C GLY A 43 -2.33 17.16 8.45
N TYR A 44 -2.32 15.86 8.76
CA TYR A 44 -1.44 15.31 9.80
C TYR A 44 0.03 15.42 9.42
N PHE A 45 0.39 15.26 8.15
CA PHE A 45 1.75 15.50 7.67
C PHE A 45 2.14 16.98 7.78
N THR A 46 1.23 17.89 7.47
CA THR A 46 1.44 19.33 7.61
C THR A 46 1.64 19.73 9.08
N GLN A 47 0.92 19.11 10.01
CA GLN A 47 1.11 19.33 11.45
C GLN A 47 2.51 18.90 11.92
N GLU A 48 3.09 17.91 11.26
CA GLU A 48 4.48 17.46 11.50
C GLU A 48 5.53 18.24 10.69
N GLY A 49 5.12 19.32 10.00
CA GLY A 49 6.03 20.20 9.25
C GLY A 49 6.38 19.70 7.84
N LEU A 50 5.62 18.77 7.29
CA LEU A 50 5.83 18.21 5.96
C LEU A 50 4.82 18.73 4.93
N ASP A 51 5.32 19.09 3.76
CA ASP A 51 4.57 19.37 2.53
C ASP A 51 4.75 18.17 1.59
N LEU A 52 3.75 17.27 1.56
CA LEU A 52 3.84 16.04 0.75
C LEU A 52 3.35 16.27 -0.68
N ASP A 53 4.19 15.89 -1.63
CA ASP A 53 3.85 15.73 -3.04
C ASP A 53 3.61 14.25 -3.32
N LEU A 54 2.33 13.87 -3.54
CA LEU A 54 1.94 12.49 -3.80
C LEU A 54 1.94 12.21 -5.29
N VAL A 55 2.75 11.20 -5.70
CA VAL A 55 2.89 10.76 -7.09
C VAL A 55 2.55 9.27 -7.18
N THR A 56 1.74 8.88 -8.15
CA THR A 56 1.42 7.47 -8.41
C THR A 56 2.36 6.87 -9.47
N GLY A 57 3.10 5.82 -9.09
CA GLY A 57 4.08 5.15 -9.95
C GLY A 57 3.47 4.11 -10.91
N TYR A 58 2.30 3.55 -10.60
CA TYR A 58 1.65 2.47 -11.35
C TYR A 58 2.51 1.21 -11.51
N GLY A 59 3.15 0.78 -10.42
CA GLY A 59 3.94 -0.43 -10.34
C GLY A 59 5.07 -0.33 -9.31
N ALA A 60 5.33 -1.43 -8.58
CA ALA A 60 6.35 -1.45 -7.54
C ALA A 60 7.76 -1.23 -8.09
N ASP A 61 8.03 -1.71 -9.30
CA ASP A 61 9.28 -1.47 -10.05
C ASP A 61 9.49 0.00 -10.36
N LYS A 62 8.45 0.73 -10.78
CA LYS A 62 8.52 2.16 -11.07
C LYS A 62 8.67 2.99 -9.80
N THR A 63 7.92 2.63 -8.74
CA THR A 63 8.06 3.29 -7.43
C THR A 63 9.46 3.06 -6.85
N MET A 64 9.99 1.84 -6.92
CA MET A 64 11.36 1.54 -6.49
C MET A 64 12.38 2.33 -7.30
N ALA A 65 12.22 2.42 -8.62
CA ALA A 65 13.10 3.22 -9.48
C ALA A 65 13.08 4.71 -9.10
N ALA A 66 11.91 5.28 -8.79
CA ALA A 66 11.79 6.67 -8.34
C ALA A 66 12.52 6.92 -7.01
N VAL A 67 12.48 5.95 -6.08
CA VAL A 67 13.22 6.04 -4.81
C VAL A 67 14.73 5.92 -5.03
N ILE A 68 15.17 4.95 -5.82
CA ILE A 68 16.59 4.73 -6.11
C ILE A 68 17.19 5.94 -6.83
N SER A 69 16.48 6.52 -7.82
CA SER A 69 16.94 7.71 -8.55
C SER A 69 16.95 8.98 -7.68
N GLY A 70 16.15 9.01 -6.59
CA GLY A 70 15.97 10.19 -5.75
C GLY A 70 14.89 11.15 -6.23
N GLU A 71 14.11 10.78 -7.25
CA GLU A 71 12.89 11.50 -7.65
C GLU A 71 11.83 11.48 -6.56
N ALA A 72 11.76 10.39 -5.78
CA ALA A 72 10.97 10.31 -4.57
C ALA A 72 11.87 10.05 -3.36
N GLN A 73 11.55 10.69 -2.24
CA GLN A 73 12.22 10.46 -0.97
C GLN A 73 11.69 9.22 -0.28
N ILE A 74 10.39 8.97 -0.41
CA ILE A 74 9.68 7.86 0.19
C ILE A 74 8.90 7.11 -0.91
N GLY A 75 9.01 5.78 -0.91
CA GLY A 75 8.21 4.89 -1.74
C GLY A 75 7.20 4.14 -0.88
N PHE A 76 5.99 3.98 -1.39
CA PHE A 76 4.96 3.12 -0.81
C PHE A 76 4.57 2.04 -1.81
N MET A 77 4.99 0.81 -1.55
CA MET A 77 4.87 -0.30 -2.49
C MET A 77 4.89 -1.66 -1.77
N GLY A 78 4.76 -2.74 -2.53
CA GLY A 78 4.96 -4.08 -2.00
C GLY A 78 6.35 -4.23 -1.38
N ALA A 79 6.42 -4.87 -0.22
CA ALA A 79 7.66 -5.00 0.54
C ALA A 79 8.71 -5.88 -0.17
N GLU A 80 8.28 -6.73 -1.11
CA GLU A 80 9.15 -7.57 -1.95
C GLU A 80 10.14 -6.74 -2.78
N ALA A 81 9.75 -5.55 -3.20
CA ALA A 81 10.60 -4.71 -4.05
C ALA A 81 11.94 -4.34 -3.37
N SER A 82 11.93 -4.15 -2.03
CA SER A 82 13.16 -3.89 -1.27
C SER A 82 14.06 -5.13 -1.20
N VAL A 83 13.47 -6.33 -1.11
CA VAL A 83 14.20 -7.60 -1.13
C VAL A 83 14.88 -7.80 -2.48
N TYR A 84 14.16 -7.62 -3.59
CA TYR A 84 14.72 -7.74 -4.93
C TYR A 84 15.86 -6.77 -5.16
N ALA A 85 15.64 -5.47 -4.90
CA ALA A 85 16.67 -4.45 -5.10
C ALA A 85 17.93 -4.71 -4.27
N TYR A 86 17.78 -5.20 -3.03
CA TYR A 86 18.89 -5.57 -2.18
C TYR A 86 19.68 -6.76 -2.73
N LEU A 87 19.00 -7.81 -3.17
CA LEU A 87 19.64 -9.04 -3.68
C LEU A 87 20.30 -8.82 -5.05
N GLU A 88 19.82 -7.86 -5.82
CA GLU A 88 20.48 -7.39 -7.04
C GLU A 88 21.76 -6.56 -6.79
N GLY A 89 22.07 -6.29 -5.53
CA GLY A 89 23.33 -5.66 -5.13
C GLY A 89 23.28 -4.12 -5.08
N ALA A 90 22.14 -3.55 -4.71
CA ALA A 90 22.04 -2.11 -4.51
C ALA A 90 23.09 -1.59 -3.52
N ASN A 91 23.90 -0.60 -3.93
CA ASN A 91 24.93 0.01 -3.08
C ASN A 91 24.35 0.83 -1.92
N ASP A 92 23.15 1.40 -2.10
CA ASP A 92 22.40 2.14 -1.12
C ASP A 92 21.02 1.49 -1.00
N PRO A 93 20.87 0.45 -0.16
CA PRO A 93 19.63 -0.32 -0.07
C PRO A 93 18.44 0.55 0.32
N VAL A 94 17.29 0.23 -0.25
CA VAL A 94 16.01 0.81 0.15
C VAL A 94 15.48 -0.02 1.31
N ILE A 95 15.33 0.60 2.48
CA ILE A 95 14.87 -0.06 3.70
C ILE A 95 13.45 0.32 4.03
N ASN A 96 12.70 -0.62 4.61
CA ASN A 96 11.33 -0.41 5.07
C ASN A 96 11.35 0.17 6.50
N PHE A 97 10.62 1.24 6.73
CA PHE A 97 10.55 1.89 8.04
C PHE A 97 9.14 1.89 8.65
N ALA A 98 8.11 1.58 7.86
CA ALA A 98 6.73 1.46 8.31
C ALA A 98 5.97 0.43 7.45
N GLN A 99 5.20 -0.46 8.07
CA GLN A 99 4.29 -1.37 7.38
C GLN A 99 2.94 -0.70 7.19
N GLY A 100 2.44 -0.60 5.94
CA GLY A 100 1.18 0.07 5.65
C GLY A 100 -0.04 -0.84 5.84
N THR A 101 0.00 -2.04 5.25
CA THR A 101 -1.10 -2.99 5.29
C THR A 101 -0.64 -4.37 5.76
N GLN A 102 -1.55 -5.11 6.41
CA GLN A 102 -1.26 -6.43 6.97
C GLN A 102 -2.03 -7.57 6.31
N ARG A 103 -2.80 -7.28 5.27
CA ARG A 103 -3.53 -8.27 4.46
C ARG A 103 -3.47 -7.87 2.99
N ALA A 104 -3.69 -8.82 2.10
CA ALA A 104 -3.84 -8.51 0.68
C ALA A 104 -5.07 -7.64 0.44
N GLY A 105 -4.96 -6.69 -0.48
CA GLY A 105 -6.02 -5.75 -0.81
C GLY A 105 -6.88 -6.17 -2.00
N ASN A 106 -6.62 -7.35 -2.56
CA ASN A 106 -7.28 -7.85 -3.75
C ASN A 106 -8.48 -8.72 -3.43
N PHE A 107 -9.37 -8.79 -4.43
CA PHE A 107 -10.53 -9.64 -4.45
C PHE A 107 -10.53 -10.50 -5.71
N LEU A 108 -11.04 -11.72 -5.61
CA LEU A 108 -11.32 -12.55 -6.77
C LEU A 108 -12.72 -12.20 -7.26
N VAL A 109 -12.81 -11.81 -8.52
CA VAL A 109 -14.08 -11.48 -9.20
C VAL A 109 -14.38 -12.55 -10.24
N ALA A 110 -15.57 -13.14 -10.18
CA ALA A 110 -16.08 -14.12 -11.13
C ALA A 110 -17.07 -13.47 -12.11
N ARG A 111 -17.26 -14.04 -13.30
CA ARG A 111 -18.30 -13.59 -14.24
C ARG A 111 -19.70 -13.94 -13.81
N GLU A 112 -19.86 -15.01 -13.06
CA GLU A 112 -21.14 -15.52 -12.59
C GLU A 112 -21.18 -15.47 -11.07
N GLU A 113 -22.37 -15.31 -10.51
CA GLU A 113 -22.58 -15.34 -9.07
C GLU A 113 -22.30 -16.74 -8.54
N MET A 114 -21.50 -16.83 -7.47
CA MET A 114 -21.10 -18.08 -6.83
C MET A 114 -21.28 -17.93 -5.31
N ALA A 115 -22.46 -18.35 -4.81
CA ALA A 115 -22.81 -18.20 -3.39
C ALA A 115 -21.89 -19.01 -2.45
N ASP A 116 -21.39 -20.15 -2.91
CA ASP A 116 -20.57 -21.10 -2.14
C ASP A 116 -19.21 -21.34 -2.81
N PHE A 117 -18.55 -20.27 -3.28
CA PHE A 117 -17.25 -20.37 -3.94
C PHE A 117 -16.24 -21.15 -3.11
N GLN A 118 -15.54 -22.06 -3.78
CA GLN A 118 -14.38 -22.77 -3.25
C GLN A 118 -13.18 -22.58 -4.19
N TRP A 119 -11.96 -22.50 -3.64
CA TRP A 119 -10.76 -22.35 -4.46
C TRP A 119 -10.60 -23.46 -5.51
N SER A 120 -11.11 -24.66 -5.23
CA SER A 120 -11.15 -25.79 -6.19
C SER A 120 -11.97 -25.51 -7.45
N ASP A 121 -12.88 -24.52 -7.44
CA ASP A 121 -13.69 -24.14 -8.60
C ASP A 121 -12.86 -23.48 -9.70
N LEU A 122 -11.63 -23.06 -9.36
CA LEU A 122 -10.69 -22.52 -10.34
C LEU A 122 -10.01 -23.57 -11.21
N LYS A 123 -10.21 -24.88 -10.95
CA LYS A 123 -9.62 -25.95 -11.79
C LYS A 123 -10.10 -25.83 -13.23
N GLY A 124 -9.13 -25.77 -14.14
CA GLY A 124 -9.38 -25.63 -15.59
C GLY A 124 -9.81 -24.22 -16.02
N LYS A 125 -9.87 -23.26 -15.09
CA LYS A 125 -10.33 -21.90 -15.35
C LYS A 125 -9.21 -20.99 -15.83
N LYS A 126 -9.62 -19.89 -16.49
CA LYS A 126 -8.73 -18.81 -16.89
C LYS A 126 -8.93 -17.60 -15.98
N VAL A 127 -7.85 -17.23 -15.27
CA VAL A 127 -7.82 -16.11 -14.31
C VAL A 127 -6.89 -15.02 -14.85
N LEU A 128 -7.32 -13.76 -14.81
CA LEU A 128 -6.44 -12.61 -14.99
C LEU A 128 -5.75 -12.33 -13.65
N GLY A 129 -4.48 -12.72 -13.52
CA GLY A 129 -3.79 -12.77 -12.23
C GLY A 129 -2.88 -11.57 -11.93
N GLY A 130 -2.71 -10.66 -12.89
CA GLY A 130 -1.77 -9.56 -12.77
C GLY A 130 -0.33 -9.94 -13.16
N ARG A 131 0.62 -9.04 -12.91
CA ARG A 131 2.01 -9.19 -13.34
C ARG A 131 2.76 -10.23 -12.48
N LYS A 132 3.50 -11.12 -13.14
CA LYS A 132 4.36 -12.10 -12.48
C LYS A 132 5.38 -11.44 -11.53
N GLY A 133 5.57 -12.04 -10.36
CA GLY A 133 6.52 -11.59 -9.33
C GLY A 133 6.10 -10.34 -8.56
N GLY A 134 4.86 -9.86 -8.73
CA GLY A 134 4.25 -8.85 -7.88
C GLY A 134 3.43 -9.47 -6.74
N MET A 135 3.31 -8.76 -5.62
CA MET A 135 2.52 -9.25 -4.46
C MET A 135 1.11 -9.74 -4.82
N PRO A 136 0.34 -9.07 -5.71
CA PRO A 136 -0.99 -9.54 -6.08
C PRO A 136 -1.00 -10.98 -6.62
N GLU A 137 -0.11 -11.27 -7.53
CA GLU A 137 -0.03 -12.57 -8.19
C GLU A 137 0.58 -13.63 -7.26
N MET A 138 1.67 -13.29 -6.55
CA MET A 138 2.32 -14.24 -5.65
C MET A 138 1.43 -14.65 -4.47
N VAL A 139 0.65 -13.72 -3.90
CA VAL A 139 -0.32 -14.04 -2.84
C VAL A 139 -1.46 -14.88 -3.40
N PHE A 140 -1.93 -14.62 -4.62
CA PHE A 140 -2.93 -15.46 -5.27
C PHE A 140 -2.42 -16.89 -5.45
N GLU A 141 -1.21 -17.08 -5.97
CA GLU A 141 -0.61 -18.42 -6.10
C GLU A 141 -0.38 -19.10 -4.75
N TYR A 142 0.02 -18.32 -3.73
CA TYR A 142 0.17 -18.83 -2.37
C TYR A 142 -1.14 -19.42 -1.84
N ILE A 143 -2.26 -18.66 -1.97
CA ILE A 143 -3.58 -19.14 -1.56
C ILE A 143 -3.98 -20.40 -2.34
N LEU A 144 -3.73 -20.46 -3.64
CA LEU A 144 -4.01 -21.65 -4.45
C LEU A 144 -3.28 -22.88 -3.89
N LYS A 145 -1.99 -22.74 -3.58
CA LYS A 145 -1.15 -23.83 -3.04
C LYS A 145 -1.62 -24.27 -1.65
N GLU A 146 -1.95 -23.33 -0.76
CA GLU A 146 -2.52 -23.64 0.56
C GLU A 146 -3.86 -24.40 0.47
N ASN A 147 -4.62 -24.19 -0.62
CA ASN A 147 -5.86 -24.92 -0.91
C ASN A 147 -5.63 -26.19 -1.77
N GLY A 148 -4.38 -26.63 -1.92
CA GLY A 148 -4.03 -27.88 -2.61
C GLY A 148 -4.12 -27.82 -4.13
N LEU A 149 -4.06 -26.61 -4.72
CA LEU A 149 -4.05 -26.37 -6.16
C LEU A 149 -2.63 -26.09 -6.65
N ASP A 150 -2.24 -26.71 -7.75
CA ASP A 150 -1.01 -26.37 -8.47
C ASP A 150 -1.30 -25.26 -9.51
N PRO A 151 -0.89 -24.00 -9.25
CA PRO A 151 -1.22 -22.87 -10.12
C PRO A 151 -0.65 -23.04 -11.55
N ALA A 152 0.42 -23.79 -11.71
CA ALA A 152 1.03 -24.01 -13.01
C ALA A 152 0.36 -25.10 -13.85
N LYS A 153 -0.45 -25.98 -13.25
CA LYS A 153 -1.03 -27.15 -13.94
C LYS A 153 -2.53 -27.21 -13.94
N GLU A 154 -3.18 -26.67 -12.90
CA GLU A 154 -4.61 -26.91 -12.69
C GLU A 154 -5.49 -25.75 -13.17
N LEU A 155 -4.91 -24.58 -13.47
CA LEU A 155 -5.61 -23.42 -14.02
C LEU A 155 -4.70 -22.63 -14.97
N SER A 156 -5.23 -21.63 -15.66
CA SER A 156 -4.47 -20.75 -16.53
C SER A 156 -4.47 -19.33 -15.96
N ILE A 157 -3.33 -18.87 -15.44
CA ILE A 157 -3.17 -17.50 -14.95
C ILE A 157 -2.57 -16.64 -16.07
N ASP A 158 -3.34 -15.66 -16.55
CA ASP A 158 -2.85 -14.69 -17.54
C ASP A 158 -2.13 -13.54 -16.82
N GLN A 159 -0.82 -13.52 -16.95
CA GLN A 159 0.09 -12.53 -16.32
C GLN A 159 0.56 -11.45 -17.30
N SER A 160 0.01 -11.44 -18.53
CA SER A 160 0.44 -10.55 -19.61
C SER A 160 -0.23 -9.18 -19.61
N ILE A 161 -1.26 -9.00 -18.77
CA ILE A 161 -2.05 -7.76 -18.72
C ILE A 161 -1.57 -6.92 -17.54
N ASP A 162 -1.21 -5.67 -17.82
CA ASP A 162 -0.84 -4.71 -16.79
C ASP A 162 -1.99 -4.53 -15.79
N PHE A 163 -1.62 -4.43 -14.52
CA PHE A 163 -2.51 -4.37 -13.37
C PHE A 163 -3.64 -3.32 -13.49
N GLY A 164 -3.34 -2.14 -14.02
CA GLY A 164 -4.34 -1.09 -14.25
C GLY A 164 -5.32 -1.36 -15.41
N SER A 165 -5.18 -2.51 -16.12
CA SER A 165 -5.98 -2.86 -17.30
C SER A 165 -6.76 -4.17 -17.16
N THR A 166 -6.60 -4.90 -16.06
CA THR A 166 -7.24 -6.21 -15.83
C THR A 166 -8.76 -6.11 -15.79
N ALA A 167 -9.31 -5.16 -15.04
CA ALA A 167 -10.75 -4.93 -14.96
C ALA A 167 -11.37 -4.63 -16.32
N ALA A 168 -10.74 -3.75 -17.13
CA ALA A 168 -11.22 -3.45 -18.47
C ALA A 168 -11.11 -4.66 -19.42
N ALA A 169 -10.06 -5.46 -19.32
CA ALA A 169 -9.91 -6.69 -20.08
C ALA A 169 -10.97 -7.73 -19.67
N PHE A 170 -11.28 -7.82 -18.38
CA PHE A 170 -12.34 -8.67 -17.86
C PHE A 170 -13.71 -8.22 -18.37
N SER A 171 -14.10 -6.95 -18.22
CA SER A 171 -15.35 -6.42 -18.81
C SER A 171 -15.43 -6.67 -20.31
N GLY A 172 -14.30 -6.59 -21.03
CA GLY A 172 -14.18 -6.92 -22.45
C GLY A 172 -14.26 -8.41 -22.81
N GLY A 173 -14.51 -9.30 -21.84
CA GLY A 173 -14.76 -10.72 -22.06
C GLY A 173 -13.52 -11.62 -21.91
N LYS A 174 -12.38 -11.12 -21.44
CA LYS A 174 -11.21 -11.96 -21.15
C LYS A 174 -11.31 -12.61 -19.77
N GLY A 175 -10.86 -13.86 -19.66
CA GLY A 175 -10.86 -14.62 -18.41
C GLY A 175 -12.26 -15.00 -17.91
N GLU A 176 -12.34 -15.97 -17.04
CA GLU A 176 -13.55 -16.34 -16.30
C GLU A 176 -13.53 -15.71 -14.89
N PHE A 177 -12.32 -15.42 -14.40
CA PHE A 177 -12.06 -14.73 -13.15
C PHE A 177 -10.99 -13.65 -13.36
N THR A 178 -10.98 -12.67 -12.47
CA THR A 178 -9.92 -11.66 -12.40
C THR A 178 -9.59 -11.31 -10.94
N VAL A 179 -8.34 -10.99 -10.69
CA VAL A 179 -7.87 -10.50 -9.38
C VAL A 179 -7.81 -8.99 -9.43
N GLU A 180 -8.65 -8.32 -8.64
CA GLU A 180 -8.82 -6.87 -8.70
C GLU A 180 -8.65 -6.22 -7.34
N PHE A 181 -8.14 -4.98 -7.35
CA PHE A 181 -8.21 -4.09 -6.19
C PHE A 181 -9.49 -3.26 -6.21
N GLU A 182 -9.75 -2.57 -5.12
CA GLU A 182 -10.76 -1.52 -5.06
C GLU A 182 -10.20 -0.18 -5.57
N PRO A 183 -10.96 0.62 -6.32
CA PRO A 183 -12.41 0.50 -6.55
C PRO A 183 -12.82 -0.38 -7.75
N ALA A 184 -11.88 -1.03 -8.45
CA ALA A 184 -12.18 -1.78 -9.67
C ALA A 184 -13.12 -2.98 -9.40
N ALA A 185 -12.90 -3.74 -8.33
CA ALA A 185 -13.76 -4.86 -7.95
C ALA A 185 -15.23 -4.43 -7.75
N THR A 186 -15.46 -3.38 -6.93
CA THR A 186 -16.80 -2.81 -6.73
C THR A 186 -17.39 -2.24 -8.03
N THR A 187 -16.58 -1.66 -8.91
CA THR A 187 -17.04 -1.13 -10.18
C THR A 187 -17.55 -2.25 -11.10
N LEU A 188 -16.84 -3.37 -11.17
CA LEU A 188 -17.30 -4.56 -11.91
C LEU A 188 -18.64 -5.08 -11.38
N GLU A 189 -18.82 -5.14 -10.04
CA GLU A 189 -20.11 -5.53 -9.45
C GLU A 189 -21.23 -4.53 -9.79
N LYS A 190 -20.99 -3.21 -9.66
CA LYS A 190 -21.98 -2.17 -9.96
C LYS A 190 -22.43 -2.19 -11.44
N ASN A 191 -21.52 -2.47 -12.34
CA ASN A 191 -21.80 -2.55 -13.77
C ASN A 191 -22.47 -3.86 -14.17
N GLY A 192 -22.51 -4.87 -13.29
CA GLY A 192 -22.99 -6.20 -13.60
C GLY A 192 -22.03 -7.02 -14.47
N ASP A 193 -20.76 -6.61 -14.53
CA ASP A 193 -19.71 -7.29 -15.29
C ASP A 193 -19.10 -8.48 -14.53
N GLY A 194 -19.31 -8.54 -13.20
CA GLY A 194 -18.77 -9.60 -12.35
C GLY A 194 -19.28 -9.54 -10.91
N PHE A 195 -18.88 -10.54 -10.12
CA PHE A 195 -19.23 -10.72 -8.71
C PHE A 195 -17.99 -11.00 -7.90
N VAL A 196 -17.79 -10.29 -6.80
CA VAL A 196 -16.73 -10.60 -5.85
C VAL A 196 -17.08 -11.90 -5.12
N VAL A 197 -16.24 -12.92 -5.29
CA VAL A 197 -16.48 -14.28 -4.75
C VAL A 197 -15.54 -14.64 -3.61
N ALA A 198 -14.38 -14.00 -3.53
CA ALA A 198 -13.42 -14.21 -2.42
C ALA A 198 -12.59 -12.96 -2.14
N SER A 199 -12.15 -12.81 -0.89
CA SER A 199 -11.14 -11.84 -0.49
C SER A 199 -9.79 -12.53 -0.34
N LEU A 200 -8.80 -12.13 -1.14
CA LEU A 200 -7.44 -12.64 -0.97
C LEU A 200 -6.87 -12.22 0.39
N GLY A 201 -7.30 -11.09 0.92
CA GLY A 201 -6.87 -10.62 2.24
C GLY A 201 -7.35 -11.48 3.39
N VAL A 202 -8.54 -12.09 3.28
CA VAL A 202 -9.03 -13.06 4.27
C VAL A 202 -8.27 -14.38 4.13
N ASP A 203 -8.16 -14.89 2.90
CA ASP A 203 -7.68 -16.25 2.64
C ASP A 203 -6.15 -16.38 2.72
N SER A 204 -5.38 -15.31 2.48
CA SER A 204 -3.93 -15.31 2.71
C SER A 204 -3.54 -15.19 4.18
N GLY A 205 -4.45 -14.79 5.05
CA GLY A 205 -4.12 -14.42 6.41
C GLY A 205 -3.34 -13.10 6.49
N TYR A 206 -2.57 -12.92 7.56
CA TYR A 206 -1.72 -11.73 7.73
C TYR A 206 -0.45 -11.84 6.90
N VAL A 207 -0.33 -10.97 5.90
CA VAL A 207 0.85 -10.85 5.03
C VAL A 207 1.31 -9.38 5.00
N PRO A 208 2.61 -9.09 5.02
CA PRO A 208 3.11 -7.72 4.94
C PRO A 208 3.00 -7.23 3.49
N TYR A 209 1.80 -6.78 3.12
CA TYR A 209 1.50 -6.54 1.70
C TYR A 209 2.15 -5.29 1.16
N THR A 210 2.10 -4.16 1.90
CA THR A 210 2.77 -2.91 1.51
C THR A 210 3.52 -2.28 2.66
N SER A 211 4.59 -1.57 2.32
CA SER A 211 5.44 -0.85 3.26
C SER A 211 5.91 0.50 2.71
N TYR A 212 6.18 1.43 3.62
CA TYR A 212 6.88 2.68 3.31
C TYR A 212 8.37 2.46 3.45
N SER A 213 9.09 2.88 2.43
CA SER A 213 10.52 2.64 2.33
C SER A 213 11.26 3.86 1.78
N ALA A 214 12.53 3.96 2.13
CA ALA A 214 13.43 5.01 1.65
C ALA A 214 14.87 4.47 1.56
N LYS A 215 15.75 5.15 0.82
CA LYS A 215 17.17 4.80 0.80
C LYS A 215 17.78 4.86 2.19
N THR A 216 18.65 3.92 2.54
CA THR A 216 19.37 3.91 3.83
C THR A 216 20.06 5.25 4.07
N SER A 217 20.77 5.77 3.07
CA SER A 217 21.44 7.07 3.18
C SER A 217 20.50 8.24 3.46
N TYR A 218 19.26 8.18 2.95
CA TYR A 218 18.25 9.21 3.22
C TYR A 218 17.72 9.10 4.65
N VAL A 219 17.42 7.89 5.12
CA VAL A 219 16.96 7.61 6.48
C VAL A 219 18.00 8.06 7.52
N GLU A 220 19.28 7.76 7.27
CA GLU A 220 20.39 8.16 8.15
C GLU A 220 20.61 9.68 8.18
N LYS A 221 20.45 10.35 7.04
CA LYS A 221 20.68 11.79 6.90
C LYS A 221 19.52 12.65 7.38
N HIS A 222 18.29 12.12 7.29
CA HIS A 222 17.05 12.83 7.57
C HIS A 222 16.12 12.06 8.52
N PRO A 223 16.62 11.57 9.66
CA PRO A 223 15.81 10.79 10.61
C PRO A 223 14.59 11.56 11.13
N GLU A 224 14.71 12.90 11.23
CA GLU A 224 13.62 13.79 11.65
C GLU A 224 12.46 13.81 10.63
N ILE A 225 12.76 13.73 9.32
CA ILE A 225 11.74 13.69 8.27
C ILE A 225 11.02 12.35 8.29
N ILE A 226 11.78 11.25 8.41
CA ILE A 226 11.19 9.90 8.51
C ILE A 226 10.32 9.77 9.76
N GLN A 227 10.74 10.34 10.90
CA GLN A 227 9.92 10.35 12.12
C GLN A 227 8.66 11.18 11.93
N ALA A 228 8.77 12.41 11.43
CA ALA A 228 7.63 13.29 11.18
C ALA A 228 6.62 12.64 10.22
N PHE A 229 7.09 11.99 9.15
CA PHE A 229 6.24 11.24 8.24
C PHE A 229 5.54 10.08 8.96
N THR A 230 6.27 9.29 9.75
CA THR A 230 5.72 8.14 10.47
C THR A 230 4.72 8.57 11.54
N ASP A 231 4.95 9.69 12.22
CA ASP A 231 4.02 10.27 13.21
C ASP A 231 2.71 10.72 12.55
N GLY A 232 2.79 11.44 11.44
CA GLY A 232 1.61 11.85 10.67
C GLY A 232 0.82 10.66 10.12
N LEU A 233 1.51 9.63 9.65
CA LEU A 233 0.89 8.40 9.16
C LEU A 233 0.22 7.60 10.28
N GLN A 234 0.84 7.51 11.48
CA GLN A 234 0.23 6.83 12.63
C GLN A 234 -1.10 7.48 13.02
N LYS A 235 -1.20 8.82 13.01
CA LYS A 235 -2.48 9.52 13.23
C LYS A 235 -3.54 9.12 12.20
N GLY A 236 -3.15 8.88 10.94
CA GLY A 236 -4.03 8.36 9.90
C GLY A 236 -4.50 6.93 10.19
N VAL A 237 -3.60 6.08 10.67
CA VAL A 237 -3.91 4.71 11.14
C VAL A 237 -4.87 4.74 12.34
N ASP A 238 -4.60 5.57 13.33
CA ASP A 238 -5.44 5.73 14.52
C ASP A 238 -6.85 6.20 14.15
N TYR A 239 -6.94 7.09 13.16
CA TYR A 239 -8.22 7.58 12.65
C TYR A 239 -9.04 6.45 12.02
N VAL A 240 -8.47 5.67 11.09
CA VAL A 240 -9.22 4.58 10.42
C VAL A 240 -9.61 3.45 11.37
N ASN A 241 -8.86 3.25 12.45
CA ASN A 241 -9.16 2.23 13.46
C ASN A 241 -10.19 2.70 14.50
N SER A 242 -10.49 4.00 14.58
CA SER A 242 -11.40 4.57 15.58
C SER A 242 -12.68 5.19 14.98
N HIS A 243 -12.80 5.28 13.65
CA HIS A 243 -13.93 5.92 12.98
C HIS A 243 -14.71 4.93 12.12
N THR A 244 -15.97 5.28 11.86
CA THR A 244 -16.84 4.52 10.97
C THR A 244 -16.38 4.65 9.52
N ALA A 245 -16.74 3.67 8.69
CA ALA A 245 -16.43 3.69 7.27
C ALA A 245 -16.97 4.94 6.55
N GLU A 246 -18.15 5.44 6.94
CA GLU A 246 -18.72 6.67 6.39
C GLU A 246 -17.91 7.91 6.75
N GLU A 247 -17.41 8.00 7.99
CA GLU A 247 -16.54 9.11 8.41
C GLU A 247 -15.21 9.10 7.65
N ILE A 248 -14.60 7.92 7.53
CA ILE A 248 -13.37 7.73 6.74
C ILE A 248 -13.61 8.10 5.29
N ALA A 249 -14.70 7.59 4.68
CA ALA A 249 -15.06 7.85 3.30
C ALA A 249 -15.21 9.36 3.01
N LYS A 250 -15.86 10.10 3.92
CA LYS A 250 -15.98 11.57 3.81
C LYS A 250 -14.63 12.28 3.78
N VAL A 251 -13.68 11.82 4.60
CA VAL A 251 -12.34 12.41 4.64
C VAL A 251 -11.59 12.14 3.35
N ILE A 252 -11.59 10.89 2.86
CA ILE A 252 -10.79 10.52 1.68
C ILE A 252 -11.47 10.80 0.34
N GLN A 253 -12.75 11.17 0.31
CA GLN A 253 -13.50 11.44 -0.93
C GLN A 253 -12.81 12.45 -1.88
N PRO A 254 -12.09 13.50 -1.42
CA PRO A 254 -11.37 14.39 -2.32
C PRO A 254 -10.29 13.69 -3.17
N GLN A 255 -9.78 12.55 -2.72
CA GLN A 255 -8.80 11.73 -3.44
C GLN A 255 -9.46 10.83 -4.50
N PHE A 256 -10.77 10.50 -4.35
CA PHE A 256 -11.52 9.54 -5.20
C PHE A 256 -12.78 10.16 -5.78
N LYS A 257 -12.62 11.30 -6.48
CA LYS A 257 -13.74 12.11 -7.01
C LYS A 257 -14.60 11.41 -8.04
N GLU A 258 -14.07 10.37 -8.67
CA GLU A 258 -14.77 9.52 -9.64
C GLU A 258 -15.76 8.54 -8.99
N ASN A 259 -15.66 8.34 -7.67
CA ASN A 259 -16.54 7.46 -6.91
C ASN A 259 -17.50 8.29 -6.03
N ASP A 260 -18.76 7.84 -5.96
CA ASP A 260 -19.71 8.40 -5.01
C ASP A 260 -19.38 7.97 -3.56
N LEU A 261 -19.88 8.75 -2.58
CA LEU A 261 -19.59 8.50 -1.17
C LEU A 261 -20.05 7.11 -0.70
N ASP A 262 -21.17 6.62 -1.21
CA ASP A 262 -21.70 5.29 -0.87
C ASP A 262 -20.74 4.17 -1.32
N THR A 263 -20.20 4.31 -2.52
CA THR A 263 -19.17 3.39 -3.05
C THR A 263 -17.92 3.39 -2.19
N ILE A 264 -17.40 4.57 -1.84
CA ILE A 264 -16.20 4.68 -1.01
C ILE A 264 -16.47 4.09 0.38
N THR A 265 -17.62 4.39 0.97
CA THR A 265 -18.03 3.84 2.28
C THR A 265 -18.04 2.31 2.26
N ARG A 266 -18.70 1.72 1.27
CA ARG A 266 -18.77 0.26 1.10
C ARG A 266 -17.39 -0.38 0.95
N ILE A 267 -16.49 0.25 0.21
CA ILE A 267 -15.11 -0.22 0.04
C ILE A 267 -14.34 -0.15 1.36
N VAL A 268 -14.46 0.95 2.09
CA VAL A 268 -13.83 1.10 3.41
C VAL A 268 -14.36 0.06 4.40
N GLU A 269 -15.68 -0.17 4.45
CA GLU A 269 -16.30 -1.24 5.26
C GLU A 269 -15.70 -2.61 4.93
N ARG A 270 -15.51 -2.90 3.64
CA ARG A 270 -14.91 -4.16 3.17
C ARG A 270 -13.47 -4.31 3.69
N TYR A 271 -12.66 -3.26 3.60
CA TYR A 271 -11.28 -3.28 4.12
C TYR A 271 -11.21 -3.31 5.65
N GLN A 272 -12.10 -2.62 6.36
CA GLN A 272 -12.20 -2.72 7.82
C GLN A 272 -12.62 -4.14 8.26
N SER A 273 -13.60 -4.74 7.60
CA SER A 273 -14.13 -6.06 7.96
C SER A 273 -13.11 -7.19 7.80
N GLN A 274 -12.13 -7.03 6.91
CA GLN A 274 -11.03 -7.99 6.74
C GLN A 274 -9.77 -7.64 7.56
N ASP A 275 -9.82 -6.62 8.43
CA ASP A 275 -8.69 -6.19 9.27
C ASP A 275 -7.43 -5.83 8.44
N THR A 276 -7.63 -4.98 7.43
CA THR A 276 -6.58 -4.63 6.45
C THR A 276 -5.46 -3.81 7.07
N TRP A 277 -5.81 -2.89 7.96
CA TRP A 277 -4.89 -1.90 8.54
C TRP A 277 -4.49 -2.28 9.95
N LYS A 278 -3.19 -2.22 10.22
CA LYS A 278 -2.66 -2.49 11.55
C LYS A 278 -3.05 -1.39 12.55
N GLU A 279 -2.97 -1.71 13.85
CA GLU A 279 -3.06 -0.71 14.91
C GLU A 279 -1.80 0.18 14.99
N ASN A 280 -0.68 -0.30 14.46
CA ASN A 280 0.59 0.40 14.46
C ASN A 280 1.38 0.08 13.17
N LEU A 281 2.40 0.87 12.90
CA LEU A 281 3.21 0.79 11.69
C LEU A 281 4.44 -0.14 11.80
N VAL A 282 4.59 -0.89 12.89
CA VAL A 282 5.76 -1.76 13.09
C VAL A 282 5.75 -2.90 12.09
N PHE A 283 6.83 -3.04 11.33
CA PHE A 283 7.05 -4.16 10.42
C PHE A 283 7.77 -5.28 11.19
N GLU A 284 7.01 -6.25 11.66
CA GLU A 284 7.51 -7.34 12.48
C GLU A 284 8.38 -8.32 11.69
N LYS A 285 9.31 -8.98 12.41
CA LYS A 285 10.23 -9.93 11.78
C LYS A 285 9.50 -11.14 11.21
N GLU A 286 8.52 -11.65 11.93
CA GLU A 286 7.69 -12.78 11.50
C GLU A 286 6.95 -12.47 10.20
N SER A 287 6.46 -11.22 10.04
CA SER A 287 5.84 -10.78 8.79
C SER A 287 6.84 -10.74 7.63
N PHE A 288 8.07 -10.30 7.89
CA PHE A 288 9.10 -10.29 6.86
C PHE A 288 9.57 -11.70 6.47
N GLU A 289 9.58 -12.63 7.41
CA GLU A 289 9.88 -14.04 7.13
C GLU A 289 8.77 -14.66 6.28
N LEU A 290 7.49 -14.42 6.60
CA LEU A 290 6.36 -14.86 5.79
C LEU A 290 6.40 -14.26 4.36
N LEU A 291 6.77 -12.99 4.22
CA LEU A 291 6.98 -12.40 2.89
C LEU A 291 7.95 -13.25 2.07
N GLN A 292 9.08 -13.63 2.66
CA GLN A 292 10.08 -14.43 1.95
C GLN A 292 9.62 -15.86 1.68
N ASP A 293 8.79 -16.46 2.56
CA ASP A 293 8.15 -17.75 2.30
C ASP A 293 7.26 -17.69 1.05
N ILE A 294 6.50 -16.60 0.90
CA ILE A 294 5.64 -16.36 -0.27
C ILE A 294 6.50 -16.22 -1.54
N LEU A 295 7.56 -15.42 -1.49
CA LEU A 295 8.48 -15.24 -2.62
C LEU A 295 9.16 -16.55 -3.04
N GLU A 296 9.62 -17.33 -2.07
CA GLU A 296 10.21 -18.66 -2.34
C GLU A 296 9.18 -19.62 -2.96
N SER A 297 7.96 -19.62 -2.41
CA SER A 297 6.85 -20.43 -2.95
C SER A 297 6.51 -20.08 -4.39
N ALA A 298 6.59 -18.80 -4.75
CA ALA A 298 6.38 -18.30 -6.11
C ALA A 298 7.57 -18.62 -7.04
N GLY A 299 8.72 -19.04 -6.49
CA GLY A 299 9.96 -19.25 -7.26
C GLY A 299 10.69 -17.97 -7.63
N GLU A 300 10.37 -16.88 -6.95
CA GLU A 300 10.94 -15.54 -7.20
C GLU A 300 12.09 -15.20 -6.22
N LEU A 301 12.42 -16.10 -5.29
CA LEU A 301 13.49 -15.90 -4.31
C LEU A 301 14.40 -17.14 -4.25
N GLU A 302 15.68 -16.95 -4.63
CA GLU A 302 16.71 -18.01 -4.52
C GLU A 302 17.47 -17.92 -3.18
N LYS A 303 17.52 -16.74 -2.57
CA LYS A 303 18.25 -16.47 -1.34
C LYS A 303 17.50 -15.43 -0.50
N ARG A 304 17.36 -15.71 0.80
CA ARG A 304 16.75 -14.80 1.74
C ARG A 304 17.62 -13.58 2.05
N ALA A 305 16.97 -12.46 2.27
CA ALA A 305 17.59 -11.25 2.79
C ALA A 305 17.46 -11.20 4.31
N ASP A 306 18.43 -10.57 4.96
CA ASP A 306 18.40 -10.37 6.41
C ASP A 306 17.40 -9.25 6.77
N TYR A 307 16.51 -9.52 7.72
CA TYR A 307 15.54 -8.56 8.25
C TYR A 307 16.21 -7.26 8.71
N GLU A 308 17.28 -7.37 9.49
CA GLU A 308 18.01 -6.24 10.08
C GLU A 308 18.72 -5.34 9.04
N LYS A 309 18.79 -5.83 7.78
CA LYS A 309 19.35 -5.06 6.66
C LYS A 309 18.29 -4.27 5.90
N LEU A 310 17.03 -4.73 5.95
CA LEU A 310 15.96 -4.18 5.13
C LEU A 310 14.80 -3.58 5.93
N VAL A 311 14.81 -3.71 7.26
CA VAL A 311 13.74 -3.18 8.11
C VAL A 311 14.31 -2.41 9.29
N THR A 312 13.75 -1.24 9.55
CA THR A 312 13.92 -0.50 10.81
C THR A 312 12.57 -0.27 11.45
N THR A 313 12.46 -0.56 12.75
CA THR A 313 11.21 -0.37 13.52
C THR A 313 11.28 0.86 14.46
N ILE A 314 12.38 1.59 14.43
CA ILE A 314 12.65 2.68 15.39
C ILE A 314 11.56 3.76 15.29
N TYR A 315 11.26 4.22 14.09
CA TYR A 315 10.31 5.31 13.84
C TYR A 315 8.88 4.91 14.18
N ALA A 316 8.45 3.72 13.77
CA ALA A 316 7.13 3.21 14.08
C ALA A 316 6.92 3.01 15.58
N LYS A 317 7.93 2.47 16.30
CA LYS A 317 7.87 2.32 17.76
C LYS A 317 7.87 3.66 18.50
N GLU A 318 8.51 4.69 17.96
CA GLU A 318 8.46 6.03 18.54
C GLU A 318 7.10 6.70 18.31
N ALA A 319 6.51 6.54 17.11
CA ALA A 319 5.20 7.09 16.79
C ALA A 319 4.09 6.54 17.70
N MET A 320 4.17 5.27 18.12
CA MET A 320 3.22 4.65 19.06
C MET A 320 3.21 5.27 20.46
N LYS A 321 4.20 6.10 20.82
CA LYS A 321 4.30 6.71 22.16
C LYS A 321 3.60 8.08 22.23
N LYS A 322 3.18 8.62 21.11
CA LYS A 322 2.57 9.94 20.99
C LYS A 322 1.06 9.86 21.00
#